data_c805fe4570ab94207b3ed5283bc4be44
#
_entry.id   c805fe4570ab94207b3ed5283bc4be44
#
_cell.length_a   1.000
_cell.length_b   1.000
_cell.length_c   1.000
_cell.angle_alpha   90.00
_cell.angle_beta   90.00
_cell.angle_gamma   90.00
#
_symmetry.space_group_name_H-M   'P 1'
#
loop_
_entity.id
_entity.type
_entity.pdbx_description
1 polymer ?
#
loop_
_entity_poly.entity_id
_entity_poly.type
_entity_poly.pdbx_seq_one_letter_code
_entity_poly.pdbx_strand_id
1 'polypeptide(L)'
;MSIDNYDWLKEIYKNIDFDKLPHGIIISGSKGLGKRLLANEIATKILSKKLDSNELALINSNNHPDFFKLDKEKILLHHITYRKDKWDDEKGQRNVNDFLSVTPSISNNKVALILNAQTMNAECQNALLKSLEEPAKNTFIIIVTDRNKSLLLSLIHI
;
A
#
# COMPACT_ATOMS: atom_id res chain seq x y z
N MET A 1 7.35 1.18 -17.28
CA MET A 1 8.11 2.33 -16.75
C MET A 1 8.87 1.91 -15.51
N SER A 2 10.11 2.29 -15.42
CA SER A 2 10.99 2.02 -14.28
C SER A 2 11.41 3.33 -13.64
N ILE A 3 11.71 3.29 -12.32
CA ILE A 3 12.32 4.43 -11.62
C ILE A 3 13.68 4.82 -12.20
N ASP A 4 14.30 3.91 -12.94
CA ASP A 4 15.60 4.14 -13.58
C ASP A 4 15.60 5.30 -14.58
N ASN A 5 14.44 5.69 -15.05
CA ASN A 5 14.28 6.83 -15.95
C ASN A 5 14.23 8.19 -15.24
N TYR A 6 14.23 8.20 -13.89
CA TYR A 6 14.06 9.41 -13.09
C TYR A 6 15.11 9.47 -11.97
N ASP A 7 16.11 10.33 -12.14
CA ASP A 7 17.23 10.41 -11.19
C ASP A 7 16.81 10.74 -9.75
N TRP A 8 15.81 11.61 -9.57
CA TRP A 8 15.32 11.95 -8.24
C TRP A 8 14.61 10.76 -7.53
N LEU A 9 13.93 9.89 -8.30
CA LEU A 9 13.32 8.69 -7.73
C LEU A 9 14.37 7.67 -7.32
N LYS A 10 15.42 7.51 -8.12
CA LYS A 10 16.57 6.67 -7.76
C LYS A 10 17.26 7.14 -6.49
N GLU A 11 17.45 8.44 -6.36
CA GLU A 11 18.09 9.02 -5.17
C GLU A 11 17.26 8.75 -3.92
N ILE A 12 15.95 9.00 -3.96
CA ILE A 12 15.04 8.69 -2.86
C ILE A 12 15.09 7.20 -2.53
N TYR A 13 14.99 6.34 -3.53
CA TYR A 13 15.01 4.90 -3.35
C TYR A 13 16.31 4.39 -2.71
N LYS A 14 17.46 4.90 -3.13
CA LYS A 14 18.78 4.53 -2.58
C LYS A 14 18.93 4.91 -1.11
N ASN A 15 18.25 5.96 -0.66
CA ASN A 15 18.31 6.44 0.72
C ASN A 15 17.38 5.68 1.67
N ILE A 16 16.57 4.74 1.18
CA ILE A 16 15.68 3.93 2.00
C ILE A 16 16.45 2.79 2.65
N ASP A 17 16.41 2.72 3.97
CA ASP A 17 16.94 1.58 4.74
C ASP A 17 15.85 0.50 4.85
N PHE A 18 15.93 -0.50 4.00
CA PHE A 18 14.96 -1.59 3.96
C PHE A 18 15.02 -2.53 5.18
N ASP A 19 16.10 -2.49 5.94
CA ASP A 19 16.21 -3.27 7.17
C ASP A 19 15.51 -2.62 8.37
N LYS A 20 15.21 -1.32 8.26
CA LYS A 20 14.57 -0.51 9.32
C LYS A 20 13.28 0.17 8.85
N LEU A 21 12.57 -0.44 7.91
CA LEU A 21 11.32 0.14 7.41
C LEU A 21 10.24 0.15 8.48
N PRO A 22 9.53 1.28 8.65
CA PRO A 22 8.31 1.32 9.45
C PRO A 22 7.19 0.52 8.76
N HIS A 23 6.22 0.06 9.53
CA HIS A 23 5.07 -0.66 8.98
C HIS A 23 4.17 0.22 8.09
N GLY A 24 4.08 1.51 8.39
CA GLY A 24 3.35 2.49 7.59
C GLY A 24 4.29 3.44 6.86
N ILE A 25 4.16 3.53 5.55
CA ILE A 25 4.98 4.40 4.69
C ILE A 25 4.04 5.31 3.91
N ILE A 26 4.27 6.62 3.99
CA ILE A 26 3.48 7.60 3.25
C ILE A 26 4.37 8.26 2.19
N ILE A 27 3.91 8.19 0.94
CA ILE A 27 4.54 8.86 -0.19
C ILE A 27 3.60 9.98 -0.63
N SER A 28 4.01 11.21 -0.41
CA SER A 28 3.21 12.40 -0.73
C SER A 28 3.95 13.33 -1.69
N GLY A 29 3.18 14.10 -2.42
CA GLY A 29 3.71 15.07 -3.36
C GLY A 29 2.72 15.40 -4.48
N SER A 30 3.07 16.33 -5.33
CA SER A 30 2.23 16.72 -6.45
C SER A 30 1.98 15.58 -7.43
N LYS A 31 0.85 15.64 -8.12
CA LYS A 31 0.50 14.69 -9.18
C LYS A 31 1.59 14.68 -10.26
N GLY A 32 1.90 13.50 -10.77
CA GLY A 32 2.85 13.35 -11.89
C GLY A 32 4.32 13.21 -11.49
N LEU A 33 4.66 13.20 -10.19
CA LEU A 33 6.04 13.04 -9.72
C LEU A 33 6.56 11.60 -9.68
N GLY A 34 5.81 10.64 -10.20
CA GLY A 34 6.25 9.24 -10.21
C GLY A 34 6.09 8.51 -8.88
N LYS A 35 5.23 8.99 -7.97
CA LYS A 35 4.99 8.37 -6.66
C LYS A 35 4.55 6.91 -6.77
N ARG A 36 3.71 6.59 -7.76
CA ARG A 36 3.25 5.21 -8.01
C ARG A 36 4.40 4.28 -8.39
N LEU A 37 5.33 4.76 -9.20
CA LEU A 37 6.52 3.99 -9.59
C LEU A 37 7.38 3.69 -8.37
N LEU A 38 7.65 4.70 -7.56
CA LEU A 38 8.42 4.55 -6.32
C LEU A 38 7.74 3.57 -5.36
N ALA A 39 6.43 3.69 -5.18
CA ALA A 39 5.66 2.80 -4.31
C ALA A 39 5.71 1.34 -4.79
N ASN A 40 5.58 1.10 -6.08
CA ASN A 40 5.70 -0.24 -6.65
C ASN A 40 7.11 -0.84 -6.45
N GLU A 41 8.15 -0.04 -6.63
CA GLU A 41 9.53 -0.50 -6.40
C GLU A 41 9.78 -0.85 -4.94
N ILE A 42 9.30 -0.03 -4.02
CA ILE A 42 9.39 -0.30 -2.58
C ILE A 42 8.62 -1.59 -2.23
N ALA A 43 7.38 -1.73 -2.70
CA ALA A 43 6.57 -2.92 -2.48
C ALA A 43 7.25 -4.18 -3.01
N THR A 44 7.78 -4.13 -4.22
CA THR A 44 8.50 -5.24 -4.84
C THR A 44 9.73 -5.64 -4.02
N LYS A 45 10.48 -4.68 -3.52
CA LYS A 45 11.67 -4.93 -2.68
C LYS A 45 11.31 -5.55 -1.33
N ILE A 46 10.21 -5.12 -0.72
CA ILE A 46 9.71 -5.69 0.54
C ILE A 46 9.27 -7.14 0.34
N LEU A 47 8.56 -7.43 -0.74
CA LEU A 47 8.01 -8.77 -1.02
C LEU A 47 9.10 -9.77 -1.38
N SER A 48 10.09 -9.38 -2.17
CA SER A 48 11.10 -10.29 -2.69
C SER A 48 12.51 -9.74 -2.50
N LYS A 49 13.30 -10.42 -1.66
CA LYS A 49 14.74 -10.17 -1.57
C LYS A 49 15.51 -10.75 -2.76
N LYS A 50 14.96 -11.75 -3.41
CA LYS A 50 15.48 -12.37 -4.64
C LYS A 50 14.38 -12.29 -5.69
N LEU A 51 14.53 -11.41 -6.66
CA LEU A 51 13.58 -11.25 -7.75
C LEU A 51 13.58 -12.51 -8.63
N ASP A 52 12.68 -13.43 -8.34
CA ASP A 52 12.29 -14.47 -9.27
C ASP A 52 11.36 -13.85 -10.32
N SER A 53 11.58 -14.19 -11.59
CA SER A 53 10.76 -13.72 -12.71
C SER A 53 9.27 -14.04 -12.53
N ASN A 54 8.95 -15.18 -11.90
CA ASN A 54 7.57 -15.59 -11.63
C ASN A 54 6.90 -14.70 -10.57
N GLU A 55 7.59 -14.38 -9.49
CA GLU A 55 7.08 -13.47 -8.46
C GLU A 55 6.87 -12.06 -9.04
N LEU A 56 7.79 -11.56 -9.82
CA LEU A 56 7.66 -10.28 -10.50
C LEU A 56 6.44 -10.23 -11.42
N ALA A 57 6.20 -11.30 -12.16
CA ALA A 57 5.02 -11.41 -13.03
C ALA A 57 3.73 -11.37 -12.20
N LEU A 58 3.69 -12.04 -11.06
CA LEU A 58 2.55 -12.01 -10.14
C LEU A 58 2.30 -10.62 -9.56
N ILE A 59 3.35 -9.91 -9.19
CA ILE A 59 3.25 -8.52 -8.67
C ILE A 59 2.73 -7.60 -9.78
N ASN A 60 3.29 -7.66 -10.96
CA ASN A 60 2.93 -6.80 -12.10
C ASN A 60 1.50 -7.06 -12.60
N SER A 61 1.03 -8.30 -12.53
CA SER A 61 -0.34 -8.67 -12.89
C SER A 61 -1.36 -8.47 -11.76
N ASN A 62 -0.92 -7.99 -10.59
CA ASN A 62 -1.74 -7.81 -9.39
C ASN A 62 -2.35 -9.13 -8.87
N ASN A 63 -1.65 -10.25 -9.09
CA ASN A 63 -2.07 -11.59 -8.67
C ASN A 63 -1.21 -12.20 -7.55
N HIS A 64 -0.24 -11.46 -7.02
CA HIS A 64 0.58 -11.94 -5.92
C HIS A 64 -0.28 -12.03 -4.64
N PRO A 65 -0.31 -13.19 -3.95
CA PRO A 65 -1.20 -13.39 -2.79
C PRO A 65 -0.84 -12.51 -1.57
N ASP A 66 0.41 -12.08 -1.46
CA ASP A 66 0.89 -11.25 -0.36
C ASP A 66 1.01 -9.76 -0.75
N PHE A 67 0.52 -9.40 -1.93
CA PHE A 67 0.45 -8.02 -2.42
C PHE A 67 -0.99 -7.63 -2.72
N PHE A 68 -1.46 -6.57 -2.09
CA PHE A 68 -2.78 -6.00 -2.33
C PHE A 68 -2.63 -4.54 -2.78
N LYS A 69 -3.09 -4.25 -3.98
CA LYS A 69 -3.07 -2.91 -4.55
C LYS A 69 -4.49 -2.37 -4.64
N LEU A 70 -4.78 -1.36 -3.85
CA LEU A 70 -6.02 -0.61 -3.92
C LEU A 70 -5.83 0.60 -4.85
N ASP A 71 -6.33 0.49 -6.07
CA ASP A 71 -6.29 1.55 -7.08
C ASP A 71 -7.70 1.93 -7.50
N LYS A 72 -8.34 2.79 -6.73
CA LYS A 72 -9.69 3.29 -6.98
C LYS A 72 -9.64 4.81 -7.20
N GLU A 73 -10.44 5.29 -8.11
CA GLU A 73 -10.60 6.73 -8.34
C GLU A 73 -11.08 7.44 -7.07
N LYS A 74 -12.01 6.80 -6.36
CA LYS A 74 -12.48 7.22 -5.04
C LYS A 74 -12.49 6.03 -4.09
N ILE A 75 -11.80 6.14 -2.97
CA ILE A 75 -11.76 5.13 -1.94
C ILE A 75 -12.98 5.27 -1.04
N LEU A 76 -13.75 4.19 -0.92
CA LEU A 76 -14.92 4.10 -0.04
C LEU A 76 -14.61 3.17 1.14
N LEU A 77 -15.43 3.26 2.18
CA LEU A 77 -15.21 2.52 3.43
C LEU A 77 -15.13 1.00 3.21
N HIS A 78 -15.93 0.44 2.31
CA HIS A 78 -15.92 -1.00 2.01
C HIS A 78 -14.64 -1.48 1.29
N HIS A 79 -13.85 -0.57 0.71
CA HIS A 79 -12.53 -0.89 0.20
C HIS A 79 -11.50 -1.10 1.32
N ILE A 80 -11.73 -0.49 2.48
CA ILE A 80 -10.81 -0.54 3.63
C ILE A 80 -11.22 -1.62 4.61
N THR A 81 -12.50 -1.70 4.96
CA THR A 81 -13.01 -2.63 5.97
C THR A 81 -14.31 -3.30 5.52
N TYR A 82 -14.62 -4.44 6.12
CA TYR A 82 -15.84 -5.17 5.83
C TYR A 82 -17.09 -4.34 6.14
N ARG A 83 -18.04 -4.37 5.18
CA ARG A 83 -19.38 -3.82 5.36
C ARG A 83 -20.42 -4.84 4.90
N LYS A 84 -21.32 -5.20 5.81
CA LYS A 84 -22.36 -6.19 5.54
C LYS A 84 -23.31 -5.77 4.40
N ASP A 85 -23.62 -4.49 4.30
CA ASP A 85 -24.52 -3.91 3.30
C ASP A 85 -23.93 -3.89 1.87
N LYS A 86 -22.62 -4.07 1.72
CA LYS A 86 -21.90 -4.08 0.45
C LYS A 86 -21.38 -5.45 0.03
N TRP A 87 -21.54 -6.45 0.87
CA TRP A 87 -20.99 -7.78 0.62
C TRP A 87 -21.52 -8.43 -0.67
N ASP A 88 -22.83 -8.26 -0.94
CA ASP A 88 -23.48 -8.87 -2.12
C ASP A 88 -23.10 -8.19 -3.43
N ASP A 89 -22.80 -6.90 -3.39
CA ASP A 89 -22.43 -6.12 -4.58
C ASP A 89 -20.98 -6.37 -5.03
N GLU A 90 -20.14 -6.82 -4.10
CA GLU A 90 -18.69 -6.98 -4.32
C GLU A 90 -18.16 -8.36 -3.90
N LYS A 91 -18.88 -9.40 -4.28
CA LYS A 91 -18.52 -10.80 -3.97
C LYS A 91 -17.07 -11.11 -4.33
N GLY A 92 -16.31 -11.51 -3.33
CA GLY A 92 -14.91 -11.93 -3.51
C GLY A 92 -13.90 -10.80 -3.58
N GLN A 93 -14.30 -9.55 -3.45
CA GLN A 93 -13.34 -8.44 -3.34
C GLN A 93 -12.83 -8.34 -1.91
N ARG A 94 -11.51 -8.42 -1.77
CA ARG A 94 -10.85 -8.18 -0.49
C ARG A 94 -10.87 -6.70 -0.15
N ASN A 95 -11.10 -6.40 1.12
CA ASN A 95 -10.77 -5.09 1.66
C ASN A 95 -9.36 -5.09 2.28
N VAL A 96 -8.83 -3.91 2.53
CA VAL A 96 -7.46 -3.76 3.05
C VAL A 96 -7.29 -4.45 4.41
N ASN A 97 -8.23 -4.24 5.33
CA ASN A 97 -8.12 -4.79 6.69
C ASN A 97 -8.18 -6.32 6.71
N ASP A 98 -9.04 -6.93 5.93
CA ASP A 98 -9.09 -8.40 5.82
C ASP A 98 -7.80 -8.95 5.22
N PHE A 99 -7.27 -8.31 4.20
CA PHE A 99 -5.99 -8.69 3.62
C PHE A 99 -4.85 -8.62 4.65
N LEU A 100 -4.79 -7.55 5.45
CA LEU A 100 -3.75 -7.36 6.45
C LEU A 100 -3.86 -8.29 7.66
N SER A 101 -5.06 -8.84 7.93
CA SER A 101 -5.29 -9.72 9.07
C SER A 101 -4.78 -11.14 8.89
N VAL A 102 -4.49 -11.55 7.66
CA VAL A 102 -4.04 -12.90 7.31
C VAL A 102 -2.51 -12.92 7.18
N THR A 103 -1.87 -14.00 7.61
CA THR A 103 -0.43 -14.18 7.48
C THR A 103 0.02 -14.28 6.02
N PRO A 104 1.28 -13.91 5.67
CA PRO A 104 1.80 -14.08 4.33
C PRO A 104 1.76 -15.54 3.87
N SER A 105 1.48 -15.75 2.57
CA SER A 105 1.32 -17.09 1.99
C SER A 105 2.61 -17.62 1.37
N ILE A 106 3.28 -16.85 0.54
CA ILE A 106 4.48 -17.27 -0.20
C ILE A 106 5.70 -16.40 0.05
N SER A 107 5.50 -15.13 0.39
CA SER A 107 6.57 -14.21 0.77
C SER A 107 6.78 -14.20 2.28
N ASN A 108 7.93 -13.72 2.75
CA ASN A 108 8.16 -13.47 4.17
C ASN A 108 7.41 -12.25 4.68
N ASN A 109 7.01 -11.36 3.78
CA ASN A 109 6.36 -10.09 4.07
C ASN A 109 5.06 -9.97 3.28
N LYS A 110 4.21 -9.07 3.72
CA LYS A 110 2.95 -8.71 3.09
C LYS A 110 2.88 -7.19 2.91
N VAL A 111 2.41 -6.74 1.76
CA VAL A 111 2.32 -5.32 1.43
C VAL A 111 0.92 -4.97 0.94
N ALA A 112 0.32 -3.97 1.56
CA ALA A 112 -0.85 -3.27 1.03
C ALA A 112 -0.41 -1.91 0.46
N LEU A 113 -0.71 -1.67 -0.79
CA LEU A 113 -0.44 -0.41 -1.48
C LEU A 113 -1.76 0.31 -1.74
N ILE A 114 -1.94 1.48 -1.13
CA ILE A 114 -3.14 2.30 -1.26
C ILE A 114 -2.81 3.52 -2.10
N LEU A 115 -3.37 3.57 -3.31
CA LEU A 115 -3.24 4.70 -4.22
C LEU A 115 -4.44 5.64 -4.06
N ASN A 116 -4.29 6.90 -4.48
CA ASN A 116 -5.34 7.91 -4.38
C ASN A 116 -5.88 8.13 -2.95
N ALA A 117 -4.99 8.03 -1.98
CA ALA A 117 -5.37 8.12 -0.56
C ALA A 117 -5.98 9.48 -0.16
N GLN A 118 -5.74 10.54 -0.94
CA GLN A 118 -6.38 11.84 -0.74
C GLN A 118 -7.90 11.80 -0.89
N THR A 119 -8.45 10.74 -1.49
CA THR A 119 -9.90 10.57 -1.65
C THR A 119 -10.58 9.91 -0.44
N MET A 120 -9.81 9.41 0.53
CA MET A 120 -10.34 8.82 1.75
C MET A 120 -10.99 9.89 2.63
N ASN A 121 -12.23 9.63 3.07
CA ASN A 121 -12.88 10.43 4.11
C ASN A 121 -12.39 10.03 5.52
N ALA A 122 -12.88 10.72 6.55
CA ALA A 122 -12.50 10.45 7.93
C ALA A 122 -12.81 9.02 8.39
N GLU A 123 -13.93 8.45 7.96
CA GLU A 123 -14.30 7.06 8.28
C GLU A 123 -13.32 6.04 7.71
N CYS A 124 -12.91 6.23 6.45
CA CYS A 124 -11.91 5.40 5.80
C CYS A 124 -10.56 5.45 6.53
N GLN A 125 -10.13 6.65 6.89
CA GLN A 125 -8.88 6.88 7.63
C GLN A 125 -8.92 6.22 9.00
N ASN A 126 -10.01 6.39 9.74
CA ASN A 126 -10.20 5.76 11.05
C ASN A 126 -10.23 4.23 10.97
N ALA A 127 -10.87 3.67 9.96
CA ALA A 127 -10.89 2.23 9.74
C ALA A 127 -9.48 1.66 9.47
N LEU A 128 -8.62 2.44 8.80
CA LEU A 128 -7.24 2.05 8.52
C LEU A 128 -6.32 2.22 9.73
N LEU A 129 -6.60 3.16 10.62
CA LEU A 129 -5.78 3.47 11.80
C LEU A 129 -5.49 2.25 12.66
N LYS A 130 -6.47 1.40 12.89
CA LYS A 130 -6.30 0.20 13.71
C LYS A 130 -5.20 -0.72 13.16
N SER A 131 -5.16 -0.93 11.87
CA SER A 131 -4.12 -1.74 11.23
C SER A 131 -2.75 -1.07 11.26
N LEU A 132 -2.70 0.26 11.35
CA LEU A 132 -1.46 1.02 11.44
C LEU A 132 -0.92 1.12 12.88
N GLU A 133 -1.81 1.17 13.86
CA GLU A 133 -1.45 1.24 15.29
C GLU A 133 -0.97 -0.12 15.82
N GLU A 134 -1.63 -1.19 15.40
CA GLU A 134 -1.31 -2.56 15.79
C GLU A 134 -0.99 -3.42 14.56
N PRO A 135 0.11 -3.14 13.85
CA PRO A 135 0.43 -3.86 12.64
C PRO A 135 0.78 -5.32 12.93
N ALA A 136 0.27 -6.22 12.11
CA ALA A 136 0.69 -7.62 12.14
C ALA A 136 2.18 -7.72 11.75
N LYS A 137 2.85 -8.74 12.28
CA LYS A 137 4.26 -8.97 11.99
C LYS A 137 4.49 -9.14 10.48
N ASN A 138 5.57 -8.54 9.98
CA ASN A 138 5.98 -8.60 8.57
C ASN A 138 4.92 -8.04 7.59
N THR A 139 4.13 -7.08 8.04
CA THR A 139 3.09 -6.43 7.26
C THR A 139 3.43 -4.96 7.08
N PHE A 140 3.32 -4.48 5.84
CA PHE A 140 3.64 -3.11 5.46
C PHE A 140 2.48 -2.48 4.71
N ILE A 141 2.22 -1.21 4.99
CA ILE A 141 1.19 -0.42 4.31
C ILE A 141 1.87 0.79 3.66
N ILE A 142 1.75 0.89 2.35
CA ILE A 142 2.27 2.03 1.58
C ILE A 142 1.08 2.86 1.12
N ILE A 143 1.06 4.13 1.51
CA ILE A 143 -0.01 5.07 1.20
C ILE A 143 0.54 6.14 0.26
N VAL A 144 -0.07 6.27 -0.92
CA VAL A 144 0.29 7.28 -1.92
C VAL A 144 -0.79 8.34 -1.98
N THR A 145 -0.41 9.59 -1.78
CA THR A 145 -1.34 10.72 -1.74
C THR A 145 -0.79 11.93 -2.49
N ASP A 146 -1.68 12.69 -3.12
CA ASP A 146 -1.34 13.93 -3.80
C ASP A 146 -1.35 15.14 -2.85
N ARG A 147 -1.96 15.04 -1.66
CA ARG A 147 -2.12 16.14 -0.71
C ARG A 147 -1.78 15.74 0.72
N ASN A 148 -1.09 16.64 1.42
CA ASN A 148 -0.62 16.43 2.77
C ASN A 148 -1.62 16.73 3.88
N LYS A 149 -2.56 17.66 3.66
CA LYS A 149 -3.14 18.41 4.79
C LYS A 149 -4.31 17.77 5.51
N SER A 150 -5.12 16.94 4.86
CA SER A 150 -6.31 16.36 5.52
C SER A 150 -6.13 14.90 5.93
N LEU A 151 -5.27 14.20 5.22
CA LEU A 151 -5.06 12.77 5.42
C LEU A 151 -4.12 12.46 6.57
N LEU A 152 -3.14 13.33 6.77
CA LEU A 152 -1.98 13.01 7.59
C LEU A 152 -2.15 13.30 9.06
N LEU A 153 -3.10 14.17 9.45
CA LEU A 153 -3.28 14.52 10.85
C LEU A 153 -3.70 13.35 11.72
N SER A 154 -4.49 12.42 11.15
CA SER A 154 -4.88 11.20 11.86
C SER A 154 -3.85 10.06 11.72
N LEU A 155 -3.05 10.04 10.65
CA LEU A 155 -2.08 8.98 10.39
C LEU A 155 -0.66 9.29 10.89
N ILE A 156 -0.28 10.55 11.00
CA ILE A 156 1.05 10.98 11.50
C ILE A 156 1.20 10.81 13.01
N HIS A 157 0.12 10.82 13.76
CA HIS A 157 0.15 10.63 15.21
C HIS A 157 0.30 9.17 15.65
N ILE A 158 0.54 8.31 14.72
CA ILE A 158 0.90 6.91 14.96
C ILE A 158 2.44 6.82 15.19
#